data_d16aa6f483bb022e20c72418dce66d16
#
_entry.id   d16aa6f483bb022e20c72418dce66d16
#
_cell.length_a   1.000
_cell.length_b   1.000
_cell.length_c   1.000
_cell.angle_alpha   90.00
_cell.angle_beta   90.00
_cell.angle_gamma   90.00
#
_symmetry.space_group_name_H-M   'P 1'
#
loop_
_entity.id
_entity.type
_entity.pdbx_description
1 polymer ?
#
loop_
_entity_poly.entity_id
_entity_poly.type
_entity_poly.pdbx_seq_one_letter_code
_entity_poly.pdbx_strand_id
1 'polypeptide(L)'
;GLKFSGKTVRKLMQQLGLKSPVRLKKYRSYRGNMGLAAENILQRQFKAEAPCEKWVTDITEFRAGGQKLYLSPILDLFNGEIVAWETACRPTEELVKRMLNKGLESLAEGEKPLLHSDQGWHYRIKSYQSDLADKGLVQSMSRKGNCLDNAVMENFFGHLKEEIYYRRDYRNV
;
A
#
# COMPACT_ATOMS: atom_id res chain seq x y z
N GLY A 1 -3.04 23.96 28.45
CA GLY A 1 -1.99 22.95 28.24
C GLY A 1 -0.68 23.58 27.79
N LEU A 2 0.48 23.06 28.25
CA LEU A 2 1.80 23.54 27.89
C LEU A 2 2.11 23.17 26.42
N LYS A 3 2.52 24.14 25.60
CA LYS A 3 2.94 23.92 24.22
C LYS A 3 4.46 23.90 24.16
N PHE A 4 5.04 22.82 23.67
CA PHE A 4 6.47 22.66 23.47
C PHE A 4 6.82 22.64 21.97
N SER A 5 7.98 23.17 21.62
CA SER A 5 8.50 23.02 20.25
C SER A 5 8.94 21.58 19.99
N GLY A 6 8.86 21.13 18.73
CA GLY A 6 9.33 19.79 18.35
C GLY A 6 10.81 19.55 18.70
N LYS A 7 11.67 20.59 18.69
CA LYS A 7 13.06 20.48 19.14
C LYS A 7 13.17 20.18 20.63
N THR A 8 12.35 20.82 21.46
CA THR A 8 12.31 20.61 22.91
C THR A 8 11.84 19.20 23.23
N VAL A 9 10.75 18.75 22.59
CA VAL A 9 10.24 17.37 22.75
C VAL A 9 11.31 16.33 22.38
N ARG A 10 11.98 16.51 21.23
CA ARG A 10 13.06 15.60 20.80
C ARG A 10 14.22 15.55 21.79
N LYS A 11 14.63 16.68 22.36
CA LYS A 11 15.69 16.74 23.37
C LYS A 11 15.29 15.99 24.64
N LEU A 12 14.05 16.18 25.11
CA LEU A 12 13.53 15.48 26.29
C LEU A 12 13.43 13.96 26.04
N MET A 13 12.94 13.54 24.87
CA MET A 13 12.92 12.12 24.49
C MET A 13 14.33 11.51 24.51
N GLN A 14 15.35 12.22 24.00
CA GLN A 14 16.74 11.77 24.02
C GLN A 14 17.26 11.62 25.45
N GLN A 15 16.98 12.58 26.35
CA GLN A 15 17.38 12.52 27.76
C GLN A 15 16.72 11.37 28.51
N LEU A 16 15.49 11.03 28.17
CA LEU A 16 14.72 9.92 28.75
C LEU A 16 15.02 8.56 28.10
N GLY A 17 15.96 8.49 27.13
CA GLY A 17 16.27 7.27 26.40
C GLY A 17 15.15 6.80 25.46
N LEU A 18 14.12 7.61 25.25
CA LEU A 18 13.00 7.28 24.38
C LEU A 18 13.41 7.42 22.91
N LYS A 19 13.23 6.36 22.14
CA LYS A 19 13.48 6.33 20.69
C LYS A 19 12.26 5.78 19.96
N SER A 20 11.92 6.40 18.84
CA SER A 20 10.93 5.80 17.94
C SER A 20 11.46 4.47 17.40
N PRO A 21 10.73 3.35 17.51
CA PRO A 21 11.11 2.09 16.92
C PRO A 21 11.04 2.11 15.38
N VAL A 22 10.39 3.10 14.81
CA VAL A 22 10.23 3.25 13.36
C VAL A 22 11.54 3.67 12.71
N ARG A 23 12.16 2.80 11.93
CA ARG A 23 13.33 3.11 11.13
C ARG A 23 12.90 3.80 9.84
N LEU A 24 13.42 5.00 9.58
CA LEU A 24 13.32 5.65 8.28
C LEU A 24 14.09 4.81 7.25
N LYS A 25 13.40 4.05 6.40
CA LYS A 25 14.02 3.39 5.25
C LYS A 25 14.34 4.44 4.18
N LYS A 26 15.59 4.46 3.69
CA LYS A 26 15.92 5.18 2.45
C LYS A 26 15.19 4.51 1.30
N TYR A 27 14.32 5.24 0.63
CA TYR A 27 13.67 4.81 -0.60
C TYR A 27 14.73 4.56 -1.69
N ARG A 28 14.68 3.37 -2.31
CA ARG A 28 15.46 3.04 -3.51
C ARG A 28 14.47 2.79 -4.64
N SER A 29 14.41 3.70 -5.61
CA SER A 29 13.60 3.51 -6.79
C SER A 29 14.17 2.39 -7.67
N TYR A 30 13.28 1.56 -8.22
CA TYR A 30 13.62 0.59 -9.26
C TYR A 30 14.06 1.33 -10.53
N ARG A 31 15.17 0.87 -11.18
CA ARG A 31 15.76 1.51 -12.38
C ARG A 31 15.47 0.74 -13.68
N GLY A 32 14.52 -0.20 -13.69
CA GLY A 32 14.16 -0.96 -14.89
C GLY A 32 13.24 -0.18 -15.83
N ASN A 33 12.94 -0.79 -16.98
CA ASN A 33 12.01 -0.24 -17.99
C ASN A 33 10.59 -0.24 -17.41
N MET A 34 10.13 0.94 -16.97
CA MET A 34 8.80 1.13 -16.39
C MET A 34 7.85 1.61 -17.48
N GLY A 35 6.67 0.99 -17.58
CA GLY A 35 5.58 1.49 -18.41
C GLY A 35 5.12 2.90 -18.01
N LEU A 36 4.16 3.45 -18.73
CA LEU A 36 3.60 4.78 -18.43
C LEU A 36 2.87 4.75 -17.08
N ALA A 37 3.02 5.81 -16.29
CA ALA A 37 2.21 6.00 -15.10
C ALA A 37 0.82 6.49 -15.51
N ALA A 38 -0.23 5.94 -14.90
CA ALA A 38 -1.58 6.46 -15.04
C ALA A 38 -1.72 7.82 -14.33
N GLU A 39 -2.74 8.58 -14.70
CA GLU A 39 -3.05 9.86 -14.05
C GLU A 39 -3.55 9.66 -12.62
N ASN A 40 -3.38 10.68 -11.77
CA ASN A 40 -3.97 10.68 -10.43
C ASN A 40 -5.44 11.13 -10.50
N ILE A 41 -6.33 10.17 -10.74
CA ILE A 41 -7.77 10.42 -10.81
C ILE A 41 -8.38 10.52 -9.40
N LEU A 42 -7.87 9.73 -8.44
CA LEU A 42 -8.35 9.73 -7.06
C LEU A 42 -8.23 11.11 -6.37
N GLN A 43 -7.14 11.86 -6.67
CA GLN A 43 -6.89 13.22 -6.18
C GLN A 43 -7.10 13.39 -4.66
N ARG A 44 -6.77 12.37 -3.86
CA ARG A 44 -6.99 12.30 -2.40
C ARG A 44 -8.45 12.31 -1.97
N GLN A 45 -9.39 12.05 -2.87
CA GLN A 45 -10.80 11.88 -2.53
C GLN A 45 -11.04 10.47 -2.02
N PHE A 46 -10.51 10.18 -0.82
CA PHE A 46 -10.54 8.86 -0.22
C PHE A 46 -11.92 8.43 0.30
N LYS A 47 -12.89 9.33 0.31
CA LYS A 47 -14.26 8.98 0.67
C LYS A 47 -14.94 8.30 -0.52
N ALA A 48 -15.49 7.12 -0.29
CA ALA A 48 -16.40 6.43 -1.18
C ALA A 48 -17.81 6.44 -0.63
N GLU A 49 -18.83 6.47 -1.48
CA GLU A 49 -20.23 6.51 -1.08
C GLU A 49 -20.88 5.12 -1.11
N ALA A 50 -20.24 4.15 -1.78
CA ALA A 50 -20.72 2.77 -1.89
C ALA A 50 -19.54 1.78 -1.92
N PRO A 51 -19.76 0.49 -1.56
CA PRO A 51 -18.79 -0.58 -1.80
C PRO A 51 -18.41 -0.67 -3.27
N CYS A 52 -17.19 -1.12 -3.55
CA CYS A 52 -16.67 -1.30 -4.91
C CYS A 52 -16.67 -0.03 -5.78
N GLU A 53 -16.69 1.17 -5.16
CA GLU A 53 -16.51 2.44 -5.87
C GLU A 53 -15.04 2.79 -6.06
N LYS A 54 -14.25 2.67 -4.99
CA LYS A 54 -12.83 3.05 -4.96
C LYS A 54 -12.03 2.04 -4.16
N TRP A 55 -11.05 1.48 -4.78
CA TRP A 55 -10.08 0.56 -4.19
C TRP A 55 -8.70 1.19 -4.15
N VAL A 56 -7.93 0.85 -3.12
CA VAL A 56 -6.52 1.22 -3.02
C VAL A 56 -5.66 -0.01 -2.81
N THR A 57 -4.45 0.01 -3.35
CA THR A 57 -3.50 -1.11 -3.22
C THR A 57 -2.07 -0.59 -3.08
N ASP A 58 -1.23 -1.38 -2.41
CA ASP A 58 0.20 -1.17 -2.29
C ASP A 58 0.88 -2.47 -1.86
N ILE A 59 2.21 -2.51 -1.86
CA ILE A 59 2.99 -3.67 -1.40
C ILE A 59 3.77 -3.31 -0.15
N THR A 60 3.67 -4.17 0.88
CA THR A 60 4.51 -4.03 2.08
C THR A 60 5.41 -5.25 2.30
N GLU A 61 6.59 -5.03 2.90
CA GLU A 61 7.56 -6.08 3.26
C GLU A 61 7.49 -6.38 4.76
N PHE A 62 7.46 -7.65 5.09
CA PHE A 62 7.72 -8.20 6.42
C PHE A 62 9.03 -9.01 6.40
N ARG A 63 9.57 -9.28 7.58
CA ARG A 63 10.72 -10.18 7.78
C ARG A 63 10.41 -11.14 8.90
N ALA A 64 10.40 -12.44 8.61
CA ALA A 64 10.17 -13.50 9.57
C ALA A 64 11.21 -14.62 9.36
N GLY A 65 11.83 -15.13 10.40
CA GLY A 65 12.83 -16.21 10.32
C GLY A 65 13.99 -15.93 9.36
N GLY A 66 14.41 -14.66 9.21
CA GLY A 66 15.45 -14.25 8.26
C GLY A 66 14.98 -14.13 6.81
N GLN A 67 13.76 -14.52 6.51
CA GLN A 67 13.17 -14.44 5.17
C GLN A 67 12.33 -13.16 4.99
N LYS A 68 12.12 -12.78 3.74
CA LYS A 68 11.23 -11.68 3.37
C LYS A 68 9.90 -12.24 2.90
N LEU A 69 8.83 -11.62 3.37
CA LEU A 69 7.47 -11.84 2.90
C LEU A 69 6.89 -10.50 2.44
N TYR A 70 6.32 -10.49 1.25
CA TYR A 70 5.64 -9.34 0.68
C TYR A 70 4.14 -9.61 0.70
N LEU A 71 3.37 -8.62 1.13
CA LEU A 71 1.91 -8.63 1.13
C LEU A 71 1.42 -7.55 0.17
N SER A 72 0.52 -7.92 -0.72
CA SER A 72 -0.19 -7.02 -1.64
C SER A 72 -1.69 -7.17 -1.42
N PRO A 73 -2.36 -6.26 -0.71
CA PRO A 73 -3.80 -6.25 -0.52
C PRO A 73 -4.49 -5.26 -1.45
N ILE A 74 -5.80 -5.46 -1.67
CA ILE A 74 -6.75 -4.44 -2.15
C ILE A 74 -7.65 -4.07 -0.97
N LEU A 75 -7.75 -2.78 -0.68
CA LEU A 75 -8.61 -2.23 0.36
C LEU A 75 -9.71 -1.39 -0.27
N ASP A 76 -10.96 -1.64 0.11
CA ASP A 76 -12.11 -0.84 -0.28
C ASP A 76 -12.19 0.42 0.60
N LEU A 77 -12.26 1.59 -0.05
CA LEU A 77 -12.31 2.88 0.65
C LEU A 77 -13.65 3.16 1.34
N PHE A 78 -14.71 2.43 1.00
CA PHE A 78 -16.04 2.63 1.60
C PHE A 78 -16.06 2.17 3.06
N ASN A 79 -15.58 0.97 3.34
CA ASN A 79 -15.67 0.33 4.65
C ASN A 79 -14.33 -0.10 5.24
N GLY A 80 -13.22 0.06 4.51
CA GLY A 80 -11.89 -0.39 4.94
C GLY A 80 -11.67 -1.90 4.84
N GLU A 81 -12.54 -2.62 4.15
CA GLU A 81 -12.45 -4.07 3.96
C GLU A 81 -11.28 -4.43 3.04
N ILE A 82 -10.57 -5.51 3.38
CA ILE A 82 -9.59 -6.13 2.49
C ILE A 82 -10.33 -7.08 1.55
N VAL A 83 -10.61 -6.59 0.35
CA VAL A 83 -11.34 -7.32 -0.70
C VAL A 83 -10.55 -8.52 -1.21
N ALA A 84 -9.25 -8.32 -1.40
CA ALA A 84 -8.35 -9.37 -1.85
C ALA A 84 -6.94 -9.14 -1.30
N TRP A 85 -6.18 -10.20 -1.18
CA TRP A 85 -4.76 -10.13 -0.82
C TRP A 85 -3.98 -11.31 -1.36
N GLU A 86 -2.66 -11.12 -1.50
CA GLU A 86 -1.72 -12.15 -1.89
C GLU A 86 -0.37 -11.94 -1.22
N THR A 87 0.37 -13.03 -1.01
CA THR A 87 1.72 -12.98 -0.43
C THR A 87 2.73 -13.69 -1.31
N ALA A 88 3.99 -13.25 -1.26
CA ALA A 88 5.11 -13.91 -1.92
C ALA A 88 6.44 -13.59 -1.21
N CYS A 89 7.45 -14.44 -1.41
CA CYS A 89 8.81 -14.18 -0.92
C CYS A 89 9.55 -13.10 -1.73
N ARG A 90 9.00 -12.69 -2.88
CA ARG A 90 9.57 -11.65 -3.76
C ARG A 90 8.45 -10.76 -4.30
N PRO A 91 8.69 -9.45 -4.43
CA PRO A 91 7.71 -8.51 -5.00
C PRO A 91 7.74 -8.61 -6.54
N THR A 92 7.11 -9.63 -7.08
CA THR A 92 7.07 -9.91 -8.52
C THR A 92 5.77 -9.38 -9.16
N GLU A 93 5.74 -9.30 -10.49
CA GLU A 93 4.52 -9.05 -11.25
C GLU A 93 3.41 -10.03 -10.89
N GLU A 94 3.76 -11.30 -10.76
CA GLU A 94 2.81 -12.36 -10.44
C GLU A 94 2.09 -12.15 -9.10
N LEU A 95 2.78 -11.56 -8.09
CA LEU A 95 2.17 -11.23 -6.81
C LEU A 95 0.98 -10.28 -7.00
N VAL A 96 1.18 -9.17 -7.73
CA VAL A 96 0.12 -8.17 -7.95
C VAL A 96 -0.96 -8.68 -8.90
N LYS A 97 -0.61 -9.52 -9.88
CA LYS A 97 -1.59 -10.11 -10.79
C LYS A 97 -2.50 -11.12 -10.10
N ARG A 98 -1.95 -12.01 -9.25
CA ARG A 98 -2.77 -12.94 -8.45
C ARG A 98 -3.70 -12.20 -7.49
N MET A 99 -3.20 -11.18 -6.82
CA MET A 99 -4.01 -10.31 -5.96
C MET A 99 -5.12 -9.63 -6.77
N LEU A 100 -4.80 -9.04 -7.92
CA LEU A 100 -5.77 -8.39 -8.79
C LEU A 100 -6.85 -9.35 -9.25
N ASN A 101 -6.49 -10.55 -9.74
CA ASN A 101 -7.45 -11.55 -10.20
C ASN A 101 -8.45 -11.93 -9.10
N LYS A 102 -7.97 -12.15 -7.87
CA LYS A 102 -8.85 -12.40 -6.71
C LYS A 102 -9.83 -11.25 -6.46
N GLY A 103 -9.36 -10.01 -6.56
CA GLY A 103 -10.23 -8.85 -6.42
C GLY A 103 -11.25 -8.75 -7.55
N LEU A 104 -10.84 -9.02 -8.79
CA LEU A 104 -11.74 -9.01 -9.95
C LEU A 104 -12.80 -10.12 -9.90
N GLU A 105 -12.46 -11.29 -9.34
CA GLU A 105 -13.39 -12.41 -9.14
C GLU A 105 -14.45 -12.10 -8.08
N SER A 106 -14.20 -11.19 -7.15
CA SER A 106 -15.15 -10.79 -6.11
C SER A 106 -16.18 -9.75 -6.57
N LEU A 107 -15.95 -9.11 -7.73
CA LEU A 107 -16.86 -8.08 -8.26
C LEU A 107 -18.15 -8.69 -8.80
N ALA A 108 -19.27 -8.07 -8.44
CA ALA A 108 -20.55 -8.35 -9.08
C ALA A 108 -20.62 -7.77 -10.49
N GLU A 109 -21.59 -8.22 -11.28
CA GLU A 109 -21.81 -7.71 -12.63
C GLU A 109 -22.08 -6.19 -12.60
N GLY A 110 -21.31 -5.44 -13.37
CA GLY A 110 -21.44 -3.98 -13.47
C GLY A 110 -20.59 -3.19 -12.47
N GLU A 111 -20.01 -3.80 -11.47
CA GLU A 111 -19.09 -3.13 -10.56
C GLU A 111 -17.74 -2.84 -11.24
N LYS A 112 -17.29 -1.60 -11.17
CA LYS A 112 -16.06 -1.13 -11.81
C LYS A 112 -15.33 -0.12 -10.91
N PRO A 113 -14.71 -0.58 -9.83
CA PRO A 113 -13.99 0.31 -8.92
C PRO A 113 -12.86 1.07 -9.61
N LEU A 114 -12.63 2.32 -9.20
CA LEU A 114 -11.38 3.01 -9.46
C LEU A 114 -10.29 2.34 -8.62
N LEU A 115 -9.26 1.75 -9.24
CA LEU A 115 -8.14 1.15 -8.52
C LEU A 115 -6.95 2.12 -8.45
N HIS A 116 -6.62 2.58 -7.27
CA HIS A 116 -5.51 3.50 -7.02
C HIS A 116 -4.31 2.80 -6.39
N SER A 117 -3.10 3.13 -6.87
CA SER A 117 -1.84 2.65 -6.35
C SER A 117 -0.77 3.74 -6.31
N ASP A 118 0.38 3.45 -5.74
CA ASP A 118 1.59 4.23 -5.99
C ASP A 118 2.12 4.02 -7.42
N GLN A 119 3.24 4.69 -7.77
CA GLN A 119 3.91 4.50 -9.05
C GLN A 119 4.89 3.31 -9.04
N GLY A 120 4.68 2.30 -8.23
CA GLY A 120 5.47 1.07 -8.22
C GLY A 120 5.53 0.44 -9.62
N TRP A 121 6.69 -0.10 -9.99
CA TRP A 121 6.87 -0.69 -11.32
C TRP A 121 5.86 -1.81 -11.61
N HIS A 122 5.41 -2.55 -10.58
CA HIS A 122 4.45 -3.63 -10.68
C HIS A 122 3.11 -3.19 -11.30
N TYR A 123 2.65 -1.99 -10.93
CA TYR A 123 1.38 -1.42 -11.38
C TYR A 123 1.48 -0.72 -12.74
N ARG A 124 2.71 -0.56 -13.26
CA ARG A 124 3.00 0.10 -14.55
C ARG A 124 3.28 -0.89 -15.67
N ILE A 125 3.26 -2.18 -15.39
CA ILE A 125 3.46 -3.23 -16.39
C ILE A 125 2.24 -3.27 -17.32
N LYS A 126 2.49 -3.38 -18.63
CA LYS A 126 1.43 -3.39 -19.64
C LYS A 126 0.39 -4.50 -19.41
N SER A 127 0.84 -5.70 -19.01
CA SER A 127 -0.06 -6.81 -18.73
C SER A 127 -1.02 -6.51 -17.58
N TYR A 128 -0.54 -5.89 -16.48
CA TYR A 128 -1.38 -5.47 -15.37
C TYR A 128 -2.40 -4.39 -15.80
N GLN A 129 -1.95 -3.42 -16.59
CA GLN A 129 -2.83 -2.37 -17.12
C GLN A 129 -3.87 -2.93 -18.10
N SER A 130 -3.49 -3.94 -18.93
CA SER A 130 -4.42 -4.63 -19.81
C SER A 130 -5.47 -5.40 -19.01
N ASP A 131 -5.06 -6.15 -17.98
CA ASP A 131 -5.98 -6.92 -17.14
C ASP A 131 -7.05 -6.03 -16.48
N LEU A 132 -6.69 -4.80 -16.07
CA LEU A 132 -7.63 -3.80 -15.56
C LEU A 132 -8.57 -3.29 -16.67
N ALA A 133 -8.02 -2.92 -17.82
CA ALA A 133 -8.78 -2.37 -18.92
C ALA A 133 -9.78 -3.40 -19.49
N ASP A 134 -9.38 -4.66 -19.60
CA ASP A 134 -10.23 -5.76 -20.09
C ASP A 134 -11.47 -5.98 -19.21
N LYS A 135 -11.35 -5.65 -17.92
CA LYS A 135 -12.46 -5.66 -16.96
C LYS A 135 -13.18 -4.32 -16.85
N GLY A 136 -12.72 -3.31 -17.60
CA GLY A 136 -13.31 -1.98 -17.61
C GLY A 136 -13.04 -1.16 -16.33
N LEU A 137 -12.02 -1.53 -15.54
CA LEU A 137 -11.60 -0.76 -14.38
C LEU A 137 -10.72 0.42 -14.78
N VAL A 138 -10.83 1.50 -14.03
CA VAL A 138 -10.01 2.70 -14.22
C VAL A 138 -8.83 2.66 -13.25
N GLN A 139 -7.61 2.74 -13.80
CA GLN A 139 -6.40 2.85 -13.00
C GLN A 139 -6.11 4.30 -12.62
N SER A 140 -5.77 4.52 -11.36
CA SER A 140 -5.28 5.80 -10.85
C SER A 140 -3.95 5.59 -10.14
N MET A 141 -3.03 6.55 -10.26
CA MET A 141 -1.73 6.46 -9.59
C MET A 141 -1.39 7.74 -8.83
N SER A 142 -0.75 7.57 -7.68
CA SER A 142 -0.16 8.68 -6.91
C SER A 142 0.79 9.50 -7.77
N ARG A 143 0.89 10.80 -7.51
CA ARG A 143 1.91 11.64 -8.14
C ARG A 143 3.30 11.22 -7.64
N LYS A 144 4.30 11.34 -8.51
CA LYS A 144 5.68 10.95 -8.18
C LYS A 144 6.19 11.68 -6.93
N GLY A 145 6.64 10.91 -5.94
CA GLY A 145 7.21 11.44 -4.70
C GLY A 145 6.19 12.06 -3.74
N ASN A 146 4.90 11.85 -3.94
CA ASN A 146 3.85 12.36 -3.08
C ASN A 146 3.18 11.22 -2.28
N CYS A 147 3.72 10.95 -1.07
CA CYS A 147 3.22 9.90 -0.18
C CYS A 147 1.77 10.13 0.28
N LEU A 148 1.32 11.38 0.37
CA LEU A 148 -0.04 11.70 0.78
C LEU A 148 -1.11 11.19 -0.19
N ASP A 149 -0.74 10.90 -1.43
CA ASP A 149 -1.67 10.38 -2.42
C ASP A 149 -2.02 8.89 -2.18
N ASN A 150 -1.21 8.16 -1.36
CA ASN A 150 -1.47 6.77 -0.94
C ASN A 150 -1.56 6.62 0.60
N ALA A 151 -1.95 7.69 1.29
CA ALA A 151 -1.95 7.78 2.75
C ALA A 151 -2.80 6.70 3.44
N VAL A 152 -3.89 6.23 2.81
CA VAL A 152 -4.75 5.19 3.37
C VAL A 152 -3.99 3.87 3.49
N MET A 153 -3.26 3.46 2.45
CA MET A 153 -2.45 2.23 2.48
C MET A 153 -1.28 2.34 3.45
N GLU A 154 -0.61 3.51 3.51
CA GLU A 154 0.45 3.76 4.49
C GLU A 154 -0.08 3.62 5.93
N ASN A 155 -1.25 4.17 6.21
CA ASN A 155 -1.92 4.07 7.52
C ASN A 155 -2.31 2.62 7.84
N PHE A 156 -2.95 1.92 6.91
CA PHE A 156 -3.30 0.51 7.05
C PHE A 156 -2.06 -0.35 7.37
N PHE A 157 -0.99 -0.22 6.61
CA PHE A 157 0.24 -0.97 6.89
C PHE A 157 0.92 -0.57 8.19
N GLY A 158 0.79 0.68 8.60
CA GLY A 158 1.27 1.16 9.89
C GLY A 158 0.59 0.41 11.03
N HIS A 159 -0.73 0.37 11.04
CA HIS A 159 -1.53 -0.36 12.04
C HIS A 159 -1.29 -1.86 11.99
N LEU A 160 -1.34 -2.46 10.80
CA LEU A 160 -1.08 -3.89 10.62
C LEU A 160 0.27 -4.31 11.19
N LYS A 161 1.32 -3.54 10.91
CA LYS A 161 2.66 -3.83 11.43
C LYS A 161 2.77 -3.61 12.94
N GLU A 162 2.13 -2.59 13.47
CA GLU A 162 2.15 -2.32 14.91
C GLU A 162 1.44 -3.44 15.69
N GLU A 163 0.30 -3.91 15.21
CA GLU A 163 -0.50 -4.88 15.93
C GLU A 163 0.03 -6.31 15.84
N ILE A 164 0.44 -6.74 14.65
CA ILE A 164 0.78 -8.16 14.44
C ILE A 164 2.27 -8.41 14.23
N TYR A 165 3.05 -7.42 13.81
CA TYR A 165 4.44 -7.65 13.42
C TYR A 165 5.45 -7.15 14.47
N TYR A 166 5.36 -5.91 14.94
CA TYR A 166 6.36 -5.36 15.88
C TYR A 166 6.23 -5.87 17.31
N ARG A 167 5.06 -6.40 17.66
CA ARG A 167 4.79 -6.95 19.00
C ARG A 167 5.09 -8.45 19.12
N ARG A 168 5.47 -9.10 18.05
CA ARG A 168 5.79 -10.53 18.00
C ARG A 168 7.21 -10.78 17.55
N ASP A 169 7.82 -11.85 18.07
CA ASP A 169 9.13 -12.31 17.63
C ASP A 169 8.96 -13.44 16.61
N TYR A 170 9.29 -13.15 15.36
CA TYR A 170 9.22 -14.11 14.26
C TYR A 170 10.59 -14.71 13.91
N ARG A 171 11.56 -14.71 14.85
CA ARG A 171 12.91 -15.26 14.59
C ARG A 171 12.91 -16.79 14.47
N ASN A 172 11.92 -17.46 15.07
CA ASN A 172 11.85 -18.92 15.19
C ASN A 172 10.61 -19.52 14.48
N VAL A 173 10.21 -18.96 13.34
CA VAL A 173 9.13 -19.52 12.51
C VAL A 173 9.73 -20.25 11.32
#